data_038bb7d09dbedaa0d35719e6cd385382
#
_entry.id   038bb7d09dbedaa0d35719e6cd385382
#
_cell.length_a   1.000
_cell.length_b   1.000
_cell.length_c   1.000
_cell.angle_alpha   90.00
_cell.angle_beta   90.00
_cell.angle_gamma   90.00
#
_symmetry.space_group_name_H-M   'P 1'
#
loop_
_entity.id
_entity.type
_entity.pdbx_description
1 polymer ?
#
loop_
_entity_poly.entity_id
_entity_poly.type
_entity_poly.pdbx_seq_one_letter_code
_entity_poly.pdbx_strand_id
1 'polypeptide(L)'
;MNLRMQYARPRKLDQATELLAALGTGAMVIAGGQELMPHLNYGRISPSIFMDISGLAELEGIEDTAQGISIGALTVHRQIQINPVINSALPLLSFAAAQIGGGRQVHNQGTIGGNIVAMHSLYDITPALIALGAQIELAGTQGVRIVPLAELLVETDHELGTKTLLTRIVIPAMDSASGWAYEKLKITEGSYGSANAAAIVRRQPEGDLQIKLVVGAVAEQPIDLTGLLSERLKDNPNTDLNEQIDAVCQAAITEPISDQRGHAQYRKAMAGVVAKRAVAAAIKKIETA
;
A
#
# COMPACT_ATOMS: atom_id res chain seq x y z
N MET A 1 -1.05 -38.18 11.32
CA MET A 1 -2.46 -37.72 11.32
C MET A 1 -2.64 -36.92 10.05
N ASN A 2 -3.33 -37.46 9.04
CA ASN A 2 -3.62 -36.77 7.79
C ASN A 2 -4.70 -35.71 8.09
N LEU A 3 -4.31 -34.49 8.47
CA LEU A 3 -5.21 -33.35 8.50
C LEU A 3 -5.60 -33.04 7.06
N ARG A 4 -6.79 -33.48 6.65
CA ARG A 4 -7.37 -33.07 5.38
C ARG A 4 -7.66 -31.58 5.51
N MET A 5 -6.87 -30.76 4.83
CA MET A 5 -7.13 -29.33 4.68
C MET A 5 -8.54 -29.15 4.10
N GLN A 6 -9.36 -28.35 4.76
CA GLN A 6 -10.71 -28.05 4.30
C GLN A 6 -10.68 -26.81 3.39
N TYR A 7 -11.71 -26.70 2.56
CA TYR A 7 -11.86 -25.60 1.62
C TYR A 7 -13.31 -25.12 1.65
N ALA A 8 -13.47 -23.82 1.85
CA ALA A 8 -14.76 -23.15 1.85
C ALA A 8 -14.75 -22.04 0.80
N ARG A 9 -15.85 -21.89 0.06
CA ARG A 9 -16.01 -20.87 -0.97
C ARG A 9 -17.37 -20.18 -0.85
N PRO A 10 -17.46 -19.14 -0.02
CA PRO A 10 -18.67 -18.33 0.10
C PRO A 10 -18.99 -17.65 -1.23
N ARG A 11 -20.28 -17.40 -1.47
CA ARG A 11 -20.76 -16.78 -2.71
C ARG A 11 -21.24 -15.35 -2.52
N LYS A 12 -21.33 -14.88 -1.27
CA LYS A 12 -21.74 -13.54 -0.87
C LYS A 12 -20.88 -13.05 0.28
N LEU A 13 -20.73 -11.75 0.42
CA LEU A 13 -19.95 -11.12 1.48
C LEU A 13 -20.48 -11.50 2.88
N ASP A 14 -21.80 -11.47 3.09
CA ASP A 14 -22.40 -11.85 4.37
C ASP A 14 -22.03 -13.26 4.80
N GLN A 15 -22.11 -14.22 3.85
CA GLN A 15 -21.68 -15.60 4.11
C GLN A 15 -20.17 -15.68 4.45
N ALA A 16 -19.36 -14.87 3.79
CA ALA A 16 -17.92 -14.85 4.04
C ALA A 16 -17.61 -14.30 5.44
N THR A 17 -18.25 -13.21 5.85
CA THR A 17 -18.03 -12.61 7.17
C THR A 17 -18.55 -13.50 8.31
N GLU A 18 -19.74 -14.11 8.16
CA GLU A 18 -20.27 -15.09 9.10
C GLU A 18 -19.36 -16.30 9.26
N LEU A 19 -18.91 -16.88 8.13
CA LEU A 19 -18.01 -18.03 8.11
C LEU A 19 -16.66 -17.68 8.76
N LEU A 20 -16.09 -16.52 8.45
CA LEU A 20 -14.84 -16.06 9.02
C LEU A 20 -14.95 -15.90 10.53
N ALA A 21 -16.03 -15.29 11.02
CA ALA A 21 -16.29 -15.13 12.45
C ALA A 21 -16.44 -16.49 13.17
N ALA A 22 -17.08 -17.46 12.52
CA ALA A 22 -17.23 -18.81 13.07
C ALA A 22 -15.93 -19.62 13.12
N LEU A 23 -15.04 -19.42 12.15
CA LEU A 23 -13.77 -20.14 12.02
C LEU A 23 -12.61 -19.46 12.77
N GLY A 24 -12.66 -18.13 12.91
CA GLY A 24 -11.63 -17.33 13.57
C GLY A 24 -10.23 -17.60 13.00
N THR A 25 -9.24 -17.75 13.87
CA THR A 25 -7.83 -18.03 13.50
C THR A 25 -7.60 -19.39 12.85
N GLY A 26 -8.60 -20.28 12.79
CA GLY A 26 -8.53 -21.56 12.11
C GLY A 26 -8.60 -21.47 10.59
N ALA A 27 -9.13 -20.36 10.08
CA ALA A 27 -9.26 -20.12 8.65
C ALA A 27 -8.14 -19.22 8.13
N MET A 28 -7.77 -19.43 6.87
CA MET A 28 -6.90 -18.55 6.12
C MET A 28 -7.63 -18.08 4.86
N VAL A 29 -7.79 -16.76 4.73
CA VAL A 29 -8.49 -16.16 3.60
C VAL A 29 -7.59 -16.15 2.38
N ILE A 30 -8.05 -16.68 1.26
CA ILE A 30 -7.35 -16.65 -0.01
C ILE A 30 -8.12 -15.80 -1.04
N ALA A 31 -7.44 -14.82 -1.63
CA ALA A 31 -7.88 -14.03 -2.78
C ALA A 31 -7.06 -14.42 -4.01
N GLY A 32 -6.10 -13.61 -4.44
CA GLY A 32 -5.21 -13.91 -5.56
C GLY A 32 -4.14 -14.98 -5.31
N GLY A 33 -3.92 -15.40 -4.08
CA GLY A 33 -3.03 -16.48 -3.68
C GLY A 33 -1.53 -16.25 -3.89
N GLN A 34 -1.11 -15.06 -4.35
CA GLN A 34 0.27 -14.82 -4.77
C GLN A 34 1.26 -14.76 -3.58
N GLU A 35 0.78 -14.48 -2.38
CA GLU A 35 1.55 -14.53 -1.13
C GLU A 35 1.36 -15.89 -0.43
N LEU A 36 0.12 -16.35 -0.29
CA LEU A 36 -0.20 -17.55 0.49
C LEU A 36 0.29 -18.85 -0.15
N MET A 37 0.15 -19.00 -1.46
CA MET A 37 0.50 -20.26 -2.12
C MET A 37 2.01 -20.56 -2.07
N PRO A 38 2.93 -19.59 -2.26
CA PRO A 38 4.35 -19.79 -1.98
C PRO A 38 4.62 -20.23 -0.53
N HIS A 39 4.01 -19.58 0.46
CA HIS A 39 4.18 -19.95 1.86
C HIS A 39 3.69 -21.37 2.16
N LEU A 40 2.57 -21.79 1.57
CA LEU A 40 2.05 -23.16 1.67
C LEU A 40 3.03 -24.16 1.03
N ASN A 41 3.49 -23.89 -0.19
CA ASN A 41 4.38 -24.76 -0.94
C ASN A 41 5.73 -24.97 -0.26
N TYR A 42 6.22 -23.94 0.45
CA TYR A 42 7.44 -24.03 1.26
C TYR A 42 7.20 -24.56 2.67
N GLY A 43 5.98 -24.97 3.01
CA GLY A 43 5.63 -25.50 4.33
C GLY A 43 5.73 -24.49 5.47
N ARG A 44 5.69 -23.17 5.15
CA ARG A 44 5.76 -22.10 6.14
C ARG A 44 4.43 -21.86 6.85
N ILE A 45 3.33 -22.27 6.23
CA ILE A 45 1.98 -22.22 6.77
C ILE A 45 1.29 -23.56 6.57
N SER A 46 0.38 -23.91 7.48
CA SER A 46 -0.42 -25.14 7.42
C SER A 46 -1.82 -24.87 7.97
N PRO A 47 -2.67 -24.13 7.24
CA PRO A 47 -4.01 -23.80 7.70
C PRO A 47 -4.90 -25.04 7.73
N SER A 48 -5.85 -25.08 8.67
CA SER A 48 -6.87 -26.12 8.74
C SER A 48 -7.90 -25.96 7.61
N ILE A 49 -8.22 -24.70 7.28
CA ILE A 49 -9.24 -24.33 6.31
C ILE A 49 -8.75 -23.18 5.44
N PHE A 50 -8.88 -23.29 4.13
CA PHE A 50 -8.84 -22.14 3.23
C PHE A 50 -10.26 -21.63 2.98
N MET A 51 -10.45 -20.31 3.15
CA MET A 51 -11.65 -19.61 2.72
C MET A 51 -11.35 -18.82 1.46
N ASP A 52 -11.81 -19.32 0.32
CA ASP A 52 -11.61 -18.71 -0.98
C ASP A 52 -12.68 -17.66 -1.26
N ILE A 53 -12.26 -16.39 -1.25
CA ILE A 53 -13.11 -15.24 -1.54
C ILE A 53 -12.99 -14.75 -2.99
N SER A 54 -12.17 -15.38 -3.82
CA SER A 54 -11.90 -14.93 -5.21
C SER A 54 -13.13 -14.91 -6.11
N GLY A 55 -14.23 -15.52 -5.70
CA GLY A 55 -15.50 -15.52 -6.43
C GLY A 55 -16.51 -14.48 -5.96
N LEU A 56 -16.17 -13.59 -5.05
CA LEU A 56 -17.06 -12.53 -4.55
C LEU A 56 -17.02 -11.31 -5.48
N ALA A 57 -17.87 -11.31 -6.50
CA ALA A 57 -17.93 -10.25 -7.52
C ALA A 57 -18.16 -8.84 -6.92
N GLU A 58 -18.84 -8.75 -5.78
CA GLU A 58 -19.07 -7.50 -5.04
C GLU A 58 -17.79 -6.86 -4.46
N LEU A 59 -16.69 -7.62 -4.41
CA LEU A 59 -15.36 -7.14 -4.00
C LEU A 59 -14.47 -6.77 -5.20
N GLU A 60 -14.98 -6.80 -6.41
CA GLU A 60 -14.26 -6.42 -7.63
C GLU A 60 -14.69 -5.02 -8.12
N GLY A 61 -13.87 -4.45 -9.01
CA GLY A 61 -14.23 -3.26 -9.77
C GLY A 61 -13.59 -1.98 -9.27
N ILE A 62 -13.69 -0.97 -10.12
CA ILE A 62 -13.18 0.39 -9.91
C ILE A 62 -14.29 1.35 -10.30
N GLU A 63 -14.70 2.21 -9.39
CA GLU A 63 -15.80 3.14 -9.53
C GLU A 63 -15.36 4.55 -9.16
N ASP A 64 -15.80 5.55 -9.92
CA ASP A 64 -15.68 6.96 -9.54
C ASP A 64 -16.92 7.34 -8.73
N THR A 65 -16.71 7.78 -7.51
CA THR A 65 -17.79 8.10 -6.55
C THR A 65 -17.66 9.52 -6.02
N ALA A 66 -18.67 10.01 -5.34
CA ALA A 66 -18.62 11.33 -4.69
C ALA A 66 -17.53 11.45 -3.60
N GLN A 67 -17.09 10.32 -3.02
CA GLN A 67 -16.03 10.27 -2.00
C GLN A 67 -14.63 10.10 -2.61
N GLY A 68 -14.52 9.85 -3.91
CA GLY A 68 -13.29 9.54 -4.63
C GLY A 68 -13.39 8.22 -5.38
N ILE A 69 -12.23 7.69 -5.75
CA ILE A 69 -12.15 6.43 -6.49
C ILE A 69 -12.26 5.26 -5.53
N SER A 70 -13.30 4.45 -5.72
CA SER A 70 -13.56 3.23 -4.96
C SER A 70 -13.00 2.02 -5.71
N ILE A 71 -12.15 1.24 -5.07
CA ILE A 71 -11.49 0.06 -5.64
C ILE A 71 -11.86 -1.15 -4.78
N GLY A 72 -12.52 -2.15 -5.37
CA GLY A 72 -12.83 -3.40 -4.69
C GLY A 72 -11.56 -4.19 -4.34
N ALA A 73 -11.55 -4.86 -3.20
CA ALA A 73 -10.39 -5.55 -2.66
C ALA A 73 -9.82 -6.66 -3.57
N LEU A 74 -10.67 -7.28 -4.40
CA LEU A 74 -10.28 -8.31 -5.36
C LEU A 74 -9.78 -7.76 -6.70
N THR A 75 -9.79 -6.44 -6.90
CA THR A 75 -9.24 -5.82 -8.11
C THR A 75 -7.76 -6.17 -8.25
N VAL A 76 -7.38 -6.77 -9.38
CA VAL A 76 -6.00 -7.21 -9.61
C VAL A 76 -5.09 -6.05 -10.03
N HIS A 77 -3.80 -6.16 -9.75
CA HIS A 77 -2.82 -5.11 -10.05
C HIS A 77 -2.83 -4.68 -11.53
N ARG A 78 -3.05 -5.62 -12.45
CA ARG A 78 -3.14 -5.33 -13.87
C ARG A 78 -4.29 -4.38 -14.20
N GLN A 79 -5.45 -4.57 -13.58
CA GLN A 79 -6.61 -3.68 -13.79
C GLN A 79 -6.29 -2.26 -13.30
N ILE A 80 -5.62 -2.11 -12.15
CA ILE A 80 -5.19 -0.80 -11.63
C ILE A 80 -4.26 -0.08 -12.61
N GLN A 81 -3.31 -0.80 -13.21
CA GLN A 81 -2.33 -0.25 -14.15
C GLN A 81 -2.94 0.30 -15.43
N ILE A 82 -3.99 -0.36 -15.95
CA ILE A 82 -4.55 -0.03 -17.27
C ILE A 82 -5.88 0.70 -17.22
N ASN A 83 -6.48 0.85 -16.03
CA ASN A 83 -7.78 1.49 -15.91
C ASN A 83 -7.68 3.00 -16.20
N PRO A 84 -8.48 3.55 -17.14
CA PRO A 84 -8.40 4.96 -17.52
C PRO A 84 -8.79 5.93 -16.37
N VAL A 85 -9.71 5.52 -15.48
CA VAL A 85 -10.10 6.33 -14.31
C VAL A 85 -8.92 6.45 -13.34
N ILE A 86 -8.24 5.33 -13.04
CA ILE A 86 -7.03 5.34 -12.19
C ILE A 86 -5.92 6.17 -12.85
N ASN A 87 -5.69 5.99 -14.14
CA ASN A 87 -4.63 6.73 -14.86
C ASN A 87 -4.86 8.24 -14.85
N SER A 88 -6.11 8.68 -14.87
CA SER A 88 -6.49 10.09 -14.83
C SER A 88 -6.51 10.64 -13.39
N ALA A 89 -7.22 9.97 -12.48
CA ALA A 89 -7.48 10.50 -11.14
C ALA A 89 -6.40 10.15 -10.12
N LEU A 90 -5.68 9.03 -10.28
CA LEU A 90 -4.71 8.47 -9.34
C LEU A 90 -3.44 7.98 -10.06
N PRO A 91 -2.77 8.80 -10.88
CA PRO A 91 -1.65 8.34 -11.71
C PRO A 91 -0.46 7.82 -10.88
N LEU A 92 -0.27 8.30 -9.65
CA LEU A 92 0.71 7.75 -8.71
C LEU A 92 0.43 6.28 -8.40
N LEU A 93 -0.84 5.90 -8.17
CA LEU A 93 -1.21 4.51 -7.88
C LEU A 93 -0.98 3.60 -9.08
N SER A 94 -1.37 4.02 -10.27
CA SER A 94 -1.12 3.27 -11.51
C SER A 94 0.38 3.01 -11.71
N PHE A 95 1.20 4.03 -11.51
CA PHE A 95 2.65 3.93 -11.64
C PHE A 95 3.25 3.00 -10.58
N ALA A 96 2.86 3.12 -9.31
CA ALA A 96 3.32 2.25 -8.23
C ALA A 96 2.93 0.79 -8.47
N ALA A 97 1.70 0.53 -8.96
CA ALA A 97 1.23 -0.80 -9.33
C ALA A 97 2.08 -1.43 -10.46
N ALA A 98 2.60 -0.61 -11.38
CA ALA A 98 3.50 -1.07 -12.43
C ALA A 98 4.91 -1.44 -11.92
N GLN A 99 5.32 -0.96 -10.73
CA GLN A 99 6.61 -1.29 -10.11
C GLN A 99 6.60 -2.63 -9.37
N ILE A 100 5.43 -3.25 -9.16
CA ILE A 100 5.30 -4.54 -8.47
C ILE A 100 6.12 -5.60 -9.21
N GLY A 101 6.94 -6.33 -8.45
CA GLY A 101 7.72 -7.45 -8.97
C GLY A 101 6.89 -8.71 -9.21
N GLY A 102 7.54 -9.81 -9.63
CA GLY A 102 6.91 -11.11 -9.80
C GLY A 102 6.28 -11.35 -11.18
N GLY A 103 6.34 -10.36 -12.07
CA GLY A 103 5.94 -10.51 -13.48
C GLY A 103 4.42 -10.65 -13.69
N ARG A 104 4.05 -11.12 -14.88
CA ARG A 104 2.64 -11.16 -15.33
C ARG A 104 1.71 -11.94 -14.42
N GLN A 105 2.19 -13.01 -13.79
CA GLN A 105 1.38 -13.82 -12.89
C GLN A 105 0.92 -12.99 -11.68
N VAL A 106 1.85 -12.31 -11.02
CA VAL A 106 1.52 -11.45 -9.86
C VAL A 106 0.61 -10.30 -10.28
N HIS A 107 0.85 -9.69 -11.44
CA HIS A 107 0.01 -8.59 -11.92
C HIS A 107 -1.42 -9.02 -12.27
N ASN A 108 -1.61 -10.23 -12.80
CA ASN A 108 -2.92 -10.74 -13.24
C ASN A 108 -3.71 -11.48 -12.15
N GLN A 109 -3.06 -11.87 -11.06
CA GLN A 109 -3.69 -12.64 -9.98
C GLN A 109 -3.62 -11.93 -8.62
N GLY A 110 -2.54 -11.21 -8.35
CA GLY A 110 -2.38 -10.45 -7.11
C GLY A 110 -3.40 -9.32 -7.02
N THR A 111 -4.12 -9.26 -5.90
CA THR A 111 -5.17 -8.28 -5.65
C THR A 111 -4.68 -7.15 -4.76
N ILE A 112 -5.28 -5.96 -4.90
CA ILE A 112 -4.93 -4.80 -4.07
C ILE A 112 -5.23 -5.08 -2.58
N GLY A 113 -6.36 -5.70 -2.27
CA GLY A 113 -6.70 -6.08 -0.90
C GLY A 113 -5.72 -7.08 -0.33
N GLY A 114 -5.36 -8.14 -1.09
CA GLY A 114 -4.34 -9.11 -0.68
C GLY A 114 -2.97 -8.49 -0.46
N ASN A 115 -2.59 -7.47 -1.23
CA ASN A 115 -1.35 -6.73 -1.05
C ASN A 115 -1.35 -5.96 0.28
N ILE A 116 -2.45 -5.26 0.61
CA ILE A 116 -2.57 -4.52 1.87
C ILE A 116 -2.58 -5.49 3.07
N VAL A 117 -3.39 -6.55 3.01
CA VAL A 117 -3.56 -7.52 4.13
C VAL A 117 -2.27 -8.29 4.43
N ALA A 118 -1.44 -8.54 3.42
CA ALA A 118 -0.14 -9.16 3.63
C ALA A 118 0.83 -8.32 4.47
N MET A 119 0.62 -7.00 4.56
CA MET A 119 1.42 -6.05 5.34
C MET A 119 2.94 -6.25 5.16
N HIS A 120 3.35 -6.62 3.94
CA HIS A 120 4.75 -6.94 3.68
C HIS A 120 5.57 -5.66 3.48
N SER A 121 6.62 -5.50 4.26
CA SER A 121 7.47 -4.30 4.34
C SER A 121 8.04 -3.81 3.00
N LEU A 122 8.21 -4.70 2.02
CA LEU A 122 8.84 -4.38 0.72
C LEU A 122 7.84 -4.10 -0.41
N TYR A 123 6.53 -4.04 -0.11
CA TYR A 123 5.53 -3.82 -1.15
C TYR A 123 5.49 -2.38 -1.65
N ASP A 124 5.16 -2.23 -2.93
CA ASP A 124 5.27 -0.96 -3.67
C ASP A 124 4.00 -0.10 -3.56
N ILE A 125 2.82 -0.71 -3.49
CA ILE A 125 1.55 0.02 -3.52
C ILE A 125 1.29 0.77 -2.21
N THR A 126 1.64 0.18 -1.07
CA THR A 126 1.27 0.70 0.26
C THR A 126 1.77 2.13 0.50
N PRO A 127 3.04 2.51 0.21
CA PRO A 127 3.49 3.89 0.34
C PRO A 127 2.70 4.87 -0.55
N ALA A 128 2.36 4.46 -1.78
CA ALA A 128 1.57 5.29 -2.68
C ALA A 128 0.13 5.49 -2.16
N LEU A 129 -0.50 4.44 -1.63
CA LEU A 129 -1.83 4.51 -1.04
C LEU A 129 -1.88 5.44 0.19
N ILE A 130 -0.86 5.38 1.05
CA ILE A 130 -0.75 6.29 2.21
C ILE A 130 -0.61 7.74 1.74
N ALA A 131 0.29 8.01 0.80
CA ALA A 131 0.48 9.37 0.25
C ALA A 131 -0.81 9.92 -0.40
N LEU A 132 -1.61 9.04 -1.02
CA LEU A 132 -2.91 9.39 -1.59
C LEU A 132 -4.02 9.58 -0.54
N GLY A 133 -3.80 9.17 0.72
CA GLY A 133 -4.79 9.27 1.79
C GLY A 133 -5.87 8.20 1.69
N ALA A 134 -5.51 6.99 1.29
CA ALA A 134 -6.43 5.86 1.14
C ALA A 134 -7.16 5.51 2.43
N GLN A 135 -8.48 5.33 2.33
CA GLN A 135 -9.36 4.81 3.38
C GLN A 135 -9.68 3.35 3.08
N ILE A 136 -9.66 2.52 4.10
CA ILE A 136 -9.90 1.08 3.99
C ILE A 136 -11.26 0.76 4.61
N GLU A 137 -12.11 0.12 3.81
CA GLU A 137 -13.39 -0.42 4.27
C GLU A 137 -13.20 -1.86 4.72
N LEU A 138 -13.59 -2.14 5.96
CA LEU A 138 -13.54 -3.45 6.59
C LEU A 138 -14.96 -3.89 6.92
N ALA A 139 -15.38 -5.08 6.47
CA ALA A 139 -16.67 -5.66 6.81
C ALA A 139 -16.50 -6.87 7.74
N GLY A 140 -17.37 -6.96 8.74
CA GLY A 140 -17.48 -8.07 9.67
C GLY A 140 -18.91 -8.24 10.14
N THR A 141 -19.16 -9.18 11.03
CA THR A 141 -20.52 -9.44 11.57
C THR A 141 -21.08 -8.28 12.40
N GLN A 142 -20.25 -7.35 12.83
CA GLN A 142 -20.64 -6.13 13.55
C GLN A 142 -20.94 -4.94 12.62
N GLY A 143 -20.88 -5.14 11.31
CA GLY A 143 -21.09 -4.10 10.29
C GLY A 143 -19.80 -3.70 9.58
N VAL A 144 -19.80 -2.47 9.05
CA VAL A 144 -18.71 -1.91 8.25
C VAL A 144 -17.98 -0.83 9.06
N ARG A 145 -16.64 -0.87 9.02
CA ARG A 145 -15.74 0.13 9.57
C ARG A 145 -14.86 0.72 8.46
N ILE A 146 -14.66 2.03 8.47
CA ILE A 146 -13.73 2.70 7.57
C ILE A 146 -12.59 3.26 8.41
N VAL A 147 -11.36 3.01 7.99
CA VAL A 147 -10.14 3.42 8.70
C VAL A 147 -9.08 3.91 7.71
N PRO A 148 -8.33 4.98 8.01
CA PRO A 148 -7.17 5.37 7.21
C PRO A 148 -6.16 4.23 7.10
N LEU A 149 -5.60 3.98 5.90
CA LEU A 149 -4.62 2.92 5.73
C LEU A 149 -3.41 3.06 6.66
N ALA A 150 -2.93 4.28 6.87
CA ALA A 150 -1.80 4.53 7.77
C ALA A 150 -2.09 4.12 9.23
N GLU A 151 -3.33 4.29 9.70
CA GLU A 151 -3.77 3.88 11.03
C GLU A 151 -3.92 2.36 11.11
N LEU A 152 -4.53 1.73 10.07
CA LEU A 152 -4.69 0.27 10.02
C LEU A 152 -3.36 -0.48 10.13
N LEU A 153 -2.31 0.04 9.50
CA LEU A 153 -0.99 -0.62 9.49
C LEU A 153 -0.28 -0.61 10.85
N VAL A 154 -0.62 0.31 11.75
CA VAL A 154 -0.05 0.38 13.10
C VAL A 154 -1.00 -0.16 14.18
N GLU A 155 -2.23 -0.49 13.82
CA GLU A 155 -3.20 -1.11 14.71
C GLU A 155 -2.77 -2.55 15.02
N THR A 156 -2.58 -2.88 16.29
CA THR A 156 -2.09 -4.20 16.72
C THR A 156 -3.18 -5.27 16.80
N ASP A 157 -4.46 -4.87 16.86
CA ASP A 157 -5.61 -5.76 16.98
C ASP A 157 -6.69 -5.45 15.92
N HIS A 158 -6.27 -5.46 14.66
CA HIS A 158 -7.17 -5.11 13.54
C HIS A 158 -8.17 -6.20 13.16
N GLU A 159 -8.13 -7.38 13.77
CA GLU A 159 -9.01 -8.54 13.51
C GLU A 159 -9.09 -8.94 12.00
N LEU A 160 -8.22 -8.38 11.18
CA LEU A 160 -8.20 -8.54 9.74
C LEU A 160 -7.84 -9.98 9.36
N GLY A 161 -8.68 -10.60 8.53
CA GLY A 161 -8.52 -12.01 8.14
C GLY A 161 -8.95 -13.03 9.21
N THR A 162 -9.41 -12.58 10.38
CA THR A 162 -9.95 -13.45 11.45
C THR A 162 -11.40 -13.16 11.80
N LYS A 163 -11.82 -11.91 11.78
CA LYS A 163 -13.21 -11.48 12.03
C LYS A 163 -13.70 -10.47 10.99
N THR A 164 -12.78 -9.77 10.34
CA THR A 164 -13.09 -8.76 9.32
C THR A 164 -12.41 -9.06 8.00
N LEU A 165 -13.06 -8.68 6.90
CA LEU A 165 -12.53 -8.71 5.54
C LEU A 165 -12.31 -7.27 5.05
N LEU A 166 -11.20 -7.03 4.38
CA LEU A 166 -11.01 -5.82 3.60
C LEU A 166 -11.88 -5.92 2.34
N THR A 167 -12.80 -4.99 2.16
CA THR A 167 -13.79 -5.00 1.08
C THR A 167 -13.50 -3.98 0.00
N ARG A 168 -13.10 -2.77 0.39
CA ARG A 168 -12.83 -1.66 -0.53
C ARG A 168 -11.69 -0.78 -0.06
N ILE A 169 -11.10 -0.09 -1.02
CA ILE A 169 -10.16 1.01 -0.81
C ILE A 169 -10.79 2.25 -1.46
N VAL A 170 -11.04 3.28 -0.68
CA VAL A 170 -11.56 4.56 -1.18
C VAL A 170 -10.45 5.59 -1.13
N ILE A 171 -10.18 6.23 -2.26
CA ILE A 171 -9.03 7.13 -2.44
C ILE A 171 -9.55 8.45 -3.00
N PRO A 172 -9.35 9.58 -2.31
CA PRO A 172 -9.66 10.90 -2.86
C PRO A 172 -8.93 11.11 -4.20
N ALA A 173 -9.61 11.62 -5.20
CA ALA A 173 -8.96 11.99 -6.45
C ALA A 173 -7.82 12.99 -6.19
N MET A 174 -6.72 12.83 -6.89
CA MET A 174 -5.62 13.80 -6.81
C MET A 174 -6.06 15.13 -7.43
N ASP A 175 -5.65 16.23 -6.80
CA ASP A 175 -5.76 17.54 -7.42
C ASP A 175 -4.90 17.58 -8.68
N SER A 176 -5.49 17.97 -9.80
CA SER A 176 -4.81 18.05 -11.11
C SER A 176 -3.63 19.04 -11.13
N ALA A 177 -3.61 20.02 -10.21
CA ALA A 177 -2.49 20.95 -10.02
C ALA A 177 -1.34 20.36 -9.19
N SER A 178 -1.46 19.10 -8.73
CA SER A 178 -0.41 18.43 -7.96
C SER A 178 0.57 17.67 -8.88
N GLY A 179 1.86 17.86 -8.60
CA GLY A 179 2.89 16.95 -9.11
C GLY A 179 3.00 15.70 -8.22
N TRP A 180 3.41 14.61 -8.80
CA TRP A 180 3.59 13.35 -8.08
C TRP A 180 4.79 12.57 -8.62
N ALA A 181 5.40 11.75 -7.80
CA ALA A 181 6.42 10.81 -8.22
C ALA A 181 6.48 9.59 -7.31
N TYR A 182 6.98 8.51 -7.87
CA TYR A 182 7.35 7.29 -7.14
C TYR A 182 8.76 6.89 -7.53
N GLU A 183 9.63 6.76 -6.54
CA GLU A 183 11.01 6.35 -6.71
C GLU A 183 11.24 5.00 -6.03
N LYS A 184 11.95 4.09 -6.72
CA LYS A 184 12.27 2.77 -6.20
C LYS A 184 13.72 2.42 -6.51
N LEU A 185 14.50 2.18 -5.46
CA LEU A 185 15.85 1.65 -5.58
C LEU A 185 15.79 0.12 -5.60
N LYS A 186 16.13 -0.48 -6.72
CA LYS A 186 16.10 -1.93 -6.95
C LYS A 186 17.38 -2.41 -7.63
N ILE A 187 17.76 -3.66 -7.40
CA ILE A 187 18.96 -4.26 -7.99
C ILE A 187 18.68 -4.71 -9.43
N THR A 188 17.51 -5.33 -9.65
CA THR A 188 17.09 -5.84 -10.97
C THR A 188 15.64 -5.49 -11.23
N GLU A 189 15.23 -5.48 -12.50
CA GLU A 189 13.83 -5.37 -12.88
C GLU A 189 13.01 -6.50 -12.23
N GLY A 190 11.82 -6.15 -11.73
CA GLY A 190 10.91 -7.10 -11.09
C GLY A 190 11.31 -7.53 -9.68
N SER A 191 12.43 -7.00 -9.10
CA SER A 191 12.77 -7.25 -7.70
C SER A 191 12.07 -6.30 -6.74
N TYR A 192 11.98 -6.72 -5.46
CA TYR A 192 11.67 -5.80 -4.37
C TYR A 192 12.73 -4.70 -4.25
N GLY A 193 12.31 -3.52 -3.79
CA GLY A 193 13.20 -2.41 -3.52
C GLY A 193 14.03 -2.57 -2.25
N SER A 194 15.18 -1.89 -2.22
CA SER A 194 15.92 -1.64 -0.98
C SER A 194 15.39 -0.40 -0.26
N ALA A 195 14.80 0.53 -1.00
CA ALA A 195 14.06 1.69 -0.52
C ALA A 195 13.10 2.14 -1.62
N ASN A 196 11.97 2.70 -1.26
CA ASN A 196 11.09 3.40 -2.17
C ASN A 196 10.51 4.66 -1.52
N ALA A 197 10.00 5.59 -2.33
CA ALA A 197 9.32 6.79 -1.85
C ALA A 197 8.19 7.18 -2.81
N ALA A 198 7.06 7.56 -2.23
CA ALA A 198 5.94 8.18 -2.90
C ALA A 198 5.85 9.65 -2.47
N ALA A 199 5.79 10.58 -3.42
CA ALA A 199 5.65 12.00 -3.15
C ALA A 199 4.50 12.59 -3.95
N ILE A 200 3.74 13.50 -3.31
CA ILE A 200 2.76 14.38 -3.94
C ILE A 200 3.09 15.81 -3.50
N VAL A 201 3.25 16.71 -4.44
CA VAL A 201 3.61 18.10 -4.17
C VAL A 201 2.57 19.02 -4.80
N ARG A 202 2.11 19.99 -4.06
CA ARG A 202 1.22 21.05 -4.52
C ARG A 202 1.78 22.41 -4.13
N ARG A 203 1.71 23.38 -5.05
CA ARG A 203 2.01 24.77 -4.72
C ARG A 203 0.78 25.43 -4.13
N GLN A 204 0.93 26.02 -2.94
CA GLN A 204 -0.12 26.80 -2.29
C GLN A 204 -0.23 28.20 -2.92
N PRO A 205 -1.37 28.89 -2.77
CA PRO A 205 -1.55 30.24 -3.31
C PRO A 205 -0.47 31.25 -2.84
N GLU A 206 0.03 31.05 -1.62
CA GLU A 206 1.07 31.87 -1.01
C GLU A 206 2.48 31.60 -1.58
N GLY A 207 2.60 30.57 -2.42
CA GLY A 207 3.85 30.14 -3.05
C GLY A 207 4.56 28.96 -2.37
N ASP A 208 4.20 28.65 -1.14
CA ASP A 208 4.75 27.53 -0.38
C ASP A 208 4.41 26.17 -0.98
N LEU A 209 5.27 25.18 -0.73
CA LEU A 209 5.04 23.80 -1.16
C LEU A 209 4.38 22.99 -0.05
N GLN A 210 3.22 22.42 -0.35
CA GLN A 210 2.65 21.34 0.43
C GLN A 210 3.20 20.01 -0.12
N ILE A 211 3.87 19.25 0.74
CA ILE A 211 4.53 18.00 0.36
C ILE A 211 3.96 16.86 1.18
N LYS A 212 3.37 15.86 0.51
CA LYS A 212 3.11 14.54 1.09
C LYS A 212 4.25 13.64 0.69
N LEU A 213 4.87 12.96 1.66
CA LEU A 213 6.05 12.13 1.44
C LEU A 213 5.96 10.89 2.32
N VAL A 214 5.97 9.73 1.67
CA VAL A 214 5.95 8.42 2.35
C VAL A 214 7.11 7.59 1.85
N VAL A 215 7.90 6.99 2.75
CA VAL A 215 8.98 6.07 2.42
C VAL A 215 8.61 4.64 2.79
N GLY A 216 9.02 3.68 1.97
CA GLY A 216 8.77 2.26 2.18
C GLY A 216 10.00 1.42 1.91
N ALA A 217 9.91 0.13 2.19
CA ALA A 217 10.98 -0.86 2.08
C ALA A 217 12.21 -0.55 2.99
N VAL A 218 12.03 0.26 4.01
CA VAL A 218 13.10 0.68 4.93
C VAL A 218 12.84 0.27 6.38
N ALA A 219 11.59 0.07 6.76
CA ALA A 219 11.13 -0.39 8.07
C ALA A 219 10.05 -1.46 7.87
N GLU A 220 9.55 -2.06 8.96
CA GLU A 220 8.48 -3.08 8.90
C GLU A 220 7.21 -2.54 8.24
N GLN A 221 6.90 -1.26 8.49
CA GLN A 221 5.80 -0.57 7.83
C GLN A 221 6.32 0.67 7.07
N PRO A 222 5.61 1.15 6.02
CA PRO A 222 5.90 2.43 5.41
C PRO A 222 5.80 3.56 6.43
N ILE A 223 6.65 4.57 6.29
CA ILE A 223 6.72 5.70 7.20
C ILE A 223 6.20 6.94 6.48
N ASP A 224 5.13 7.52 6.99
CA ASP A 224 4.61 8.81 6.53
C ASP A 224 5.42 9.96 7.17
N LEU A 225 6.17 10.66 6.34
CA LEU A 225 7.02 11.79 6.73
C LEU A 225 6.33 13.15 6.57
N THR A 226 5.08 13.16 6.10
CA THR A 226 4.34 14.37 5.72
C THR A 226 4.27 15.39 6.85
N GLY A 227 3.86 14.96 8.03
CA GLY A 227 3.73 15.83 9.22
C GLY A 227 5.08 16.38 9.66
N LEU A 228 6.07 15.50 9.86
CA LEU A 228 7.41 15.87 10.29
C LEU A 228 8.09 16.84 9.31
N LEU A 229 7.94 16.59 8.01
CA LEU A 229 8.51 17.48 7.00
C LEU A 229 7.80 18.83 7.00
N SER A 230 6.47 18.86 7.13
CA SER A 230 5.69 20.11 7.19
C SER A 230 6.07 21.00 8.38
N GLU A 231 6.23 20.40 9.58
CA GLU A 231 6.69 21.12 10.78
C GLU A 231 8.11 21.67 10.58
N ARG A 232 9.01 20.82 10.09
CA ARG A 232 10.40 21.21 9.89
C ARG A 232 10.56 22.33 8.87
N LEU A 233 9.78 22.33 7.78
CA LEU A 233 9.78 23.41 6.78
C LEU A 233 9.33 24.75 7.38
N LYS A 234 8.36 24.74 8.30
CA LYS A 234 7.91 25.94 9.02
C LYS A 234 8.97 26.46 9.97
N ASP A 235 9.61 25.56 10.71
CA ASP A 235 10.61 25.93 11.73
C ASP A 235 11.95 26.38 11.11
N ASN A 236 12.26 25.89 9.90
CA ASN A 236 13.54 26.14 9.23
C ASN A 236 13.36 26.64 7.78
N PRO A 237 12.65 27.74 7.53
CA PRO A 237 12.27 28.18 6.18
C PRO A 237 13.46 28.50 5.26
N ASN A 238 14.64 28.80 5.82
CA ASN A 238 15.85 29.14 5.07
C ASN A 238 16.81 27.95 4.85
N THR A 239 16.48 26.76 5.35
CA THR A 239 17.31 25.55 5.17
C THR A 239 16.95 24.89 3.83
N ASP A 240 17.95 24.34 3.14
CA ASP A 240 17.75 23.61 1.90
C ASP A 240 16.75 22.44 2.06
N LEU A 241 15.85 22.28 1.09
CA LEU A 241 14.80 21.27 1.15
C LEU A 241 15.36 19.84 1.24
N ASN A 242 16.47 19.55 0.54
CA ASN A 242 17.09 18.22 0.57
C ASN A 242 17.70 17.92 1.96
N GLU A 243 18.27 18.91 2.62
CA GLU A 243 18.77 18.77 4.00
C GLU A 243 17.62 18.49 4.97
N GLN A 244 16.48 19.15 4.77
CA GLN A 244 15.30 18.93 5.60
C GLN A 244 14.72 17.53 5.39
N ILE A 245 14.62 17.04 4.14
CA ILE A 245 14.18 15.70 3.81
C ILE A 245 15.11 14.64 4.42
N ASP A 246 16.44 14.82 4.31
CA ASP A 246 17.40 13.90 4.92
C ASP A 246 17.22 13.86 6.45
N ALA A 247 17.07 15.00 7.08
CA ALA A 247 16.91 15.09 8.53
C ALA A 247 15.65 14.36 9.02
N VAL A 248 14.49 14.52 8.34
CA VAL A 248 13.26 13.79 8.73
C VAL A 248 13.36 12.30 8.48
N CYS A 249 14.01 11.85 7.39
CA CYS A 249 14.28 10.45 7.15
C CYS A 249 15.16 9.84 8.26
N GLN A 250 16.22 10.55 8.66
CA GLN A 250 17.11 10.08 9.73
C GLN A 250 16.42 10.02 11.10
N ALA A 251 15.55 10.97 11.39
CA ALA A 251 14.81 11.01 12.66
C ALA A 251 13.70 9.95 12.72
N ALA A 252 12.93 9.78 11.66
CA ALA A 252 11.77 8.89 11.64
C ALA A 252 12.11 7.41 11.50
N ILE A 253 13.21 7.06 10.80
CA ILE A 253 13.60 5.66 10.61
C ILE A 253 14.44 5.20 11.78
N THR A 254 13.81 4.75 12.86
CA THR A 254 14.48 4.30 14.09
C THR A 254 14.87 2.83 14.04
N GLU A 255 14.06 1.98 13.41
CA GLU A 255 14.22 0.54 13.32
C GLU A 255 14.24 0.06 11.86
N PRO A 256 15.32 0.36 11.11
CA PRO A 256 15.41 -0.06 9.72
C PRO A 256 15.62 -1.57 9.60
N ILE A 257 14.92 -2.20 8.64
CA ILE A 257 15.04 -3.64 8.37
C ILE A 257 16.34 -4.00 7.65
N SER A 258 16.77 -5.27 7.83
CA SER A 258 17.90 -5.87 7.11
C SER A 258 17.49 -7.15 6.42
N ASP A 259 17.88 -7.29 5.14
CA ASP A 259 17.75 -8.53 4.38
C ASP A 259 18.87 -8.63 3.33
N GLN A 260 18.78 -9.63 2.45
CA GLN A 260 19.74 -9.84 1.37
C GLN A 260 19.79 -8.71 0.32
N ARG A 261 18.85 -7.75 0.33
CA ARG A 261 18.79 -6.61 -0.60
C ARG A 261 19.40 -5.34 -0.03
N GLY A 262 19.70 -5.33 1.28
CA GLY A 262 20.31 -4.19 1.94
C GLY A 262 20.28 -4.31 3.45
N HIS A 263 21.38 -3.97 4.07
CA HIS A 263 21.44 -3.88 5.55
C HIS A 263 20.77 -2.58 6.05
N ALA A 264 20.42 -2.55 7.31
CA ALA A 264 19.66 -1.48 7.96
C ALA A 264 20.20 -0.06 7.69
N GLN A 265 21.51 0.15 7.89
CA GLN A 265 22.14 1.47 7.65
C GLN A 265 22.06 1.90 6.18
N TYR A 266 22.23 0.96 5.24
CA TYR A 266 22.10 1.24 3.83
C TYR A 266 20.67 1.67 3.47
N ARG A 267 19.66 0.93 3.94
CA ARG A 267 18.25 1.27 3.72
C ARG A 267 17.90 2.65 4.29
N LYS A 268 18.37 2.94 5.51
CA LYS A 268 18.17 4.24 6.15
C LYS A 268 18.81 5.38 5.33
N ALA A 269 20.02 5.20 4.84
CA ALA A 269 20.69 6.18 4.00
C ALA A 269 19.99 6.36 2.64
N MET A 270 19.54 5.25 2.03
CA MET A 270 18.85 5.29 0.73
C MET A 270 17.43 5.84 0.81
N ALA A 271 16.77 5.79 1.97
CA ALA A 271 15.49 6.45 2.19
C ALA A 271 15.55 7.95 1.84
N GLY A 272 16.57 8.67 2.36
CA GLY A 272 16.78 10.07 2.02
C GLY A 272 17.03 10.30 0.52
N VAL A 273 17.76 9.40 -0.14
CA VAL A 273 18.05 9.49 -1.58
C VAL A 273 16.77 9.36 -2.40
N VAL A 274 15.96 8.33 -2.18
CA VAL A 274 14.71 8.12 -2.94
C VAL A 274 13.67 9.20 -2.60
N ALA A 275 13.60 9.65 -1.35
CA ALA A 275 12.71 10.71 -0.91
C ALA A 275 13.01 12.04 -1.64
N LYS A 276 14.28 12.46 -1.67
CA LYS A 276 14.72 13.66 -2.40
C LYS A 276 14.41 13.57 -3.89
N ARG A 277 14.68 12.44 -4.52
CA ARG A 277 14.39 12.22 -5.95
C ARG A 277 12.90 12.28 -6.22
N ALA A 278 12.07 11.65 -5.40
CA ALA A 278 10.62 11.68 -5.55
C ALA A 278 10.06 13.10 -5.41
N VAL A 279 10.49 13.84 -4.40
CA VAL A 279 10.05 15.23 -4.21
C VAL A 279 10.51 16.12 -5.38
N ALA A 280 11.77 16.02 -5.81
CA ALA A 280 12.28 16.81 -6.94
C ALA A 280 11.54 16.49 -8.26
N ALA A 281 11.25 15.21 -8.52
CA ALA A 281 10.49 14.80 -9.69
C ALA A 281 9.03 15.28 -9.64
N ALA A 282 8.40 15.29 -8.46
CA ALA A 282 7.06 15.82 -8.27
C ALA A 282 7.02 17.36 -8.45
N ILE A 283 8.00 18.10 -7.94
CA ILE A 283 8.13 19.53 -8.16
C ILE A 283 8.26 19.83 -9.64
N LYS A 284 9.12 19.13 -10.36
CA LYS A 284 9.30 19.32 -11.80
C LYS A 284 7.99 19.19 -12.59
N LYS A 285 7.09 18.30 -12.18
CA LYS A 285 5.78 18.12 -12.84
C LYS A 285 4.86 19.31 -12.69
N ILE A 286 4.87 20.01 -11.52
CA ILE A 286 4.05 21.22 -11.34
C ILE A 286 4.64 22.45 -12.05
N GLU A 287 5.92 22.41 -12.41
CA GLU A 287 6.59 23.51 -13.16
C GLU A 287 6.41 23.36 -14.67
N THR A 288 6.08 22.16 -15.16
CA THR A 288 5.94 21.83 -16.58
C THR A 288 4.48 21.65 -17.02
N ALA A 289 3.52 21.67 -16.10
CA ALA A 289 2.08 21.58 -16.37
C ALA A 289 1.47 22.97 -16.59
#